data_d35a6799c3bf4ff0c0fc0fa8822d45f3
#
_entry.id   d35a6799c3bf4ff0c0fc0fa8822d45f3
#
_cell.length_a   1.000
_cell.length_b   1.000
_cell.length_c   1.000
_cell.angle_alpha   90.00
_cell.angle_beta   90.00
_cell.angle_gamma   90.00
#
_symmetry.space_group_name_H-M   'P 1'
#
loop_
_entity.id
_entity.type
_entity.pdbx_description
1 polymer ?
#
loop_
_entity_poly.entity_id
_entity_poly.type
_entity_poly.pdbx_seq_one_letter_code
_entity_poly.pdbx_strand_id
1 'polypeptide(L)'
;STLHERGILEKDKENNRYFLGLKLFELGDAARANFELRKIAVPYLKELNSKLDETVHLTVRDNDEVLYIECFESTKRLRTYSVIGVRAPLYCTAVGKALLAFLPDEEIKKIVRKKGFIRFTPNTITDEKRLFDEIKKIRELGYSIDDVEHEEGVRCVGAPIRDHTGRVVASISVSGPTQRVTKSKVPQLAKIVMATAEEISSRLGYKKPV
;
A
#
# COMPACT_ATOMS: atom_id res chain seq x y z
N SER A 1 -29.33 5.18 -20.94
CA SER A 1 -27.95 5.67 -21.06
C SER A 1 -27.05 4.46 -21.29
N THR A 2 -26.02 4.63 -22.08
CA THR A 2 -25.06 3.57 -22.47
C THR A 2 -24.51 2.77 -21.29
N LEU A 3 -24.31 3.42 -20.11
CA LEU A 3 -23.83 2.73 -18.92
C LEU A 3 -24.89 1.80 -18.32
N HIS A 4 -26.16 2.17 -18.40
CA HIS A 4 -27.27 1.33 -17.91
C HIS A 4 -27.49 0.13 -18.88
N GLU A 5 -27.51 0.36 -20.18
CA GLU A 5 -27.63 -0.70 -21.20
C GLU A 5 -26.52 -1.74 -21.10
N ARG A 6 -25.32 -1.33 -20.68
CA ARG A 6 -24.15 -2.22 -20.48
C ARG A 6 -24.08 -2.84 -19.07
N GLY A 7 -25.06 -2.62 -18.20
CA GLY A 7 -25.10 -3.16 -16.83
C GLY A 7 -24.03 -2.57 -15.89
N ILE A 8 -23.39 -1.46 -16.27
CA ILE A 8 -22.43 -0.74 -15.43
C ILE A 8 -23.15 0.04 -14.31
N LEU A 9 -24.29 0.63 -14.68
CA LEU A 9 -25.21 1.24 -13.74
C LEU A 9 -26.54 0.51 -13.77
N GLU A 10 -27.15 0.33 -12.62
CA GLU A 10 -28.53 -0.11 -12.47
C GLU A 10 -29.38 1.05 -11.96
N LYS A 11 -30.66 1.05 -12.30
CA LYS A 11 -31.59 2.11 -11.89
C LYS A 11 -32.65 1.51 -10.99
N ASP A 12 -32.78 2.09 -9.81
CA ASP A 12 -33.87 1.80 -8.89
C ASP A 12 -35.19 2.30 -9.49
N LYS A 13 -36.15 1.40 -9.62
CA LYS A 13 -37.46 1.71 -10.21
C LYS A 13 -38.36 2.56 -9.32
N GLU A 14 -38.14 2.54 -7.99
CA GLU A 14 -39.01 3.24 -7.03
C GLU A 14 -38.57 4.70 -6.86
N ASN A 15 -37.26 4.98 -6.79
CA ASN A 15 -36.74 6.31 -6.47
C ASN A 15 -35.96 6.96 -7.61
N ASN A 16 -35.84 6.30 -8.77
CA ASN A 16 -35.10 6.76 -9.94
C ASN A 16 -33.57 6.99 -9.72
N ARG A 17 -32.99 6.49 -8.62
CA ARG A 17 -31.55 6.60 -8.34
C ARG A 17 -30.76 5.55 -9.09
N TYR A 18 -29.51 5.90 -9.42
CA TYR A 18 -28.57 4.97 -10.02
C TYR A 18 -27.65 4.38 -8.96
N PHE A 19 -27.33 3.10 -9.10
CA PHE A 19 -26.32 2.39 -8.31
C PHE A 19 -25.40 1.56 -9.23
N LEU A 20 -24.28 1.07 -8.67
CA LEU A 20 -23.29 0.32 -9.43
C LEU A 20 -23.85 -1.06 -9.78
N GLY A 21 -23.79 -1.43 -11.05
CA GLY A 21 -24.28 -2.73 -11.53
C GLY A 21 -23.26 -3.85 -11.35
N LEU A 22 -23.75 -5.10 -11.35
CA LEU A 22 -22.94 -6.32 -11.21
C LEU A 22 -21.83 -6.44 -12.26
N LYS A 23 -21.98 -5.79 -13.40
CA LYS A 23 -20.94 -5.78 -14.45
C LYS A 23 -19.61 -5.19 -13.98
N LEU A 24 -19.64 -4.26 -13.03
CA LEU A 24 -18.42 -3.72 -12.42
C LEU A 24 -17.69 -4.76 -11.57
N PHE A 25 -18.42 -5.64 -10.88
CA PHE A 25 -17.82 -6.74 -10.14
C PHE A 25 -17.09 -7.71 -11.09
N GLU A 26 -17.74 -8.13 -12.20
CA GLU A 26 -17.13 -8.98 -13.21
C GLU A 26 -15.85 -8.35 -13.81
N LEU A 27 -15.93 -7.07 -14.19
CA LEU A 27 -14.79 -6.34 -14.75
C LEU A 27 -13.66 -6.17 -13.75
N GLY A 28 -13.99 -5.86 -12.50
CA GLY A 28 -13.02 -5.73 -11.41
C GLY A 28 -12.31 -7.06 -11.11
N ASP A 29 -13.05 -8.18 -11.07
CA ASP A 29 -12.46 -9.50 -10.84
C ASP A 29 -11.59 -9.95 -12.02
N ALA A 30 -12.02 -9.72 -13.25
CA ALA A 30 -11.21 -10.01 -14.43
C ALA A 30 -9.92 -9.18 -14.47
N ALA A 31 -9.98 -7.90 -14.14
CA ALA A 31 -8.80 -7.04 -14.02
C ALA A 31 -7.85 -7.56 -12.93
N ARG A 32 -8.38 -7.89 -11.75
CA ARG A 32 -7.63 -8.47 -10.63
C ARG A 32 -6.97 -9.80 -10.98
N ALA A 33 -7.69 -10.69 -11.69
CA ALA A 33 -7.18 -11.99 -12.11
C ALA A 33 -6.03 -11.88 -13.12
N ASN A 34 -6.02 -10.84 -13.95
CA ASN A 34 -5.00 -10.62 -14.98
C ASN A 34 -3.84 -9.72 -14.54
N PHE A 35 -3.86 -9.22 -13.29
CA PHE A 35 -2.81 -8.36 -12.79
C PHE A 35 -1.57 -9.19 -12.41
N GLU A 36 -0.56 -9.20 -13.28
CA GLU A 36 0.66 -10.03 -13.20
C GLU A 36 1.39 -9.87 -11.86
N LEU A 37 1.62 -8.63 -11.44
CA LEU A 37 2.25 -8.33 -10.15
C LEU A 37 1.53 -9.04 -8.98
N ARG A 38 0.21 -8.99 -8.96
CA ARG A 38 -0.60 -9.62 -7.91
C ARG A 38 -0.44 -11.14 -7.91
N LYS A 39 -0.46 -11.77 -9.11
CA LYS A 39 -0.26 -13.22 -9.25
C LYS A 39 1.08 -13.66 -8.67
N ILE A 40 2.13 -12.90 -8.95
CA ILE A 40 3.48 -13.16 -8.47
C ILE A 40 3.57 -12.94 -6.94
N ALA A 41 3.01 -11.85 -6.43
CA ALA A 41 3.16 -11.45 -5.03
C ALA A 41 2.35 -12.31 -4.04
N VAL A 42 1.13 -12.73 -4.41
CA VAL A 42 0.17 -13.41 -3.50
C VAL A 42 0.77 -14.59 -2.72
N PRO A 43 1.54 -15.52 -3.30
CA PRO A 43 2.12 -16.63 -2.54
C PRO A 43 3.02 -16.15 -1.38
N TYR A 44 3.89 -15.17 -1.64
CA TYR A 44 4.81 -14.60 -0.66
C TYR A 44 4.09 -13.82 0.44
N LEU A 45 3.03 -13.10 0.07
CA LEU A 45 2.23 -12.35 1.04
C LEU A 45 1.46 -13.28 1.98
N LYS A 46 0.94 -14.39 1.48
CA LYS A 46 0.30 -15.43 2.29
C LYS A 46 1.28 -16.06 3.28
N GLU A 47 2.49 -16.37 2.81
CA GLU A 47 3.55 -16.89 3.68
C GLU A 47 3.93 -15.87 4.76
N LEU A 48 4.13 -14.61 4.38
CA LEU A 48 4.44 -13.52 5.30
C LEU A 48 3.33 -13.35 6.36
N ASN A 49 2.06 -13.35 5.93
CA ASN A 49 0.91 -13.26 6.82
C ASN A 49 0.85 -14.47 7.79
N SER A 50 1.00 -15.70 7.27
CA SER A 50 1.00 -16.91 8.10
C SER A 50 2.13 -16.94 9.12
N LYS A 51 3.31 -16.42 8.76
CA LYS A 51 4.51 -16.39 9.63
C LYS A 51 4.37 -15.38 10.76
N LEU A 52 3.76 -14.23 10.51
CA LEU A 52 3.69 -13.13 11.47
C LEU A 52 2.32 -13.04 12.17
N ASP A 53 1.29 -13.56 11.53
CA ASP A 53 -0.12 -13.40 11.90
C ASP A 53 -0.47 -11.92 12.21
N GLU A 54 0.01 -11.03 11.32
CA GLU A 54 -0.38 -9.62 11.27
C GLU A 54 -0.90 -9.29 9.87
N THR A 55 -1.67 -8.21 9.74
CA THR A 55 -2.24 -7.83 8.44
C THR A 55 -1.14 -7.45 7.46
N VAL A 56 -1.19 -8.02 6.25
CA VAL A 56 -0.23 -7.80 5.16
C VAL A 56 -0.94 -7.16 3.98
N HIS A 57 -0.34 -6.13 3.40
CA HIS A 57 -0.88 -5.42 2.26
C HIS A 57 0.05 -5.48 1.06
N LEU A 58 -0.56 -5.47 -0.14
CA LEU A 58 0.09 -5.14 -1.41
C LEU A 58 -0.57 -3.89 -1.98
N THR A 59 0.24 -2.94 -2.37
CA THR A 59 -0.25 -1.66 -2.90
C THR A 59 0.54 -1.24 -4.12
N VAL A 60 -0.10 -0.45 -4.95
CA VAL A 60 0.53 0.28 -6.06
C VAL A 60 0.29 1.77 -5.90
N ARG A 61 1.11 2.56 -6.58
CA ARG A 61 0.80 3.97 -6.77
C ARG A 61 -0.15 4.12 -7.95
N ASP A 62 -1.26 4.77 -7.72
CA ASP A 62 -2.15 5.21 -8.78
C ASP A 62 -2.33 6.73 -8.69
N ASN A 63 -1.75 7.43 -9.65
CA ASN A 63 -1.59 8.89 -9.64
C ASN A 63 -0.83 9.37 -8.39
N ASP A 64 -1.50 10.14 -7.53
CA ASP A 64 -0.91 10.79 -6.35
C ASP A 64 -1.29 10.09 -5.03
N GLU A 65 -1.74 8.83 -5.11
CA GLU A 65 -2.23 8.07 -3.96
C GLU A 65 -1.76 6.61 -4.00
N VAL A 66 -1.82 5.97 -2.85
CA VAL A 66 -1.74 4.52 -2.72
C VAL A 66 -3.07 3.91 -3.11
N LEU A 67 -3.05 2.80 -3.86
CA LEU A 67 -4.19 1.93 -4.09
C LEU A 67 -3.90 0.55 -3.51
N TYR A 68 -4.74 0.07 -2.60
CA TYR A 68 -4.65 -1.28 -2.03
C TYR A 68 -5.19 -2.31 -3.02
N ILE A 69 -4.36 -3.24 -3.47
CA ILE A 69 -4.71 -4.25 -4.48
C ILE A 69 -4.77 -5.68 -3.92
N GLU A 70 -4.21 -5.91 -2.73
CA GLU A 70 -4.34 -7.15 -1.99
C GLU A 70 -4.18 -6.90 -0.48
N CYS A 71 -4.89 -7.72 0.32
CA CYS A 71 -4.84 -7.69 1.77
C CYS A 71 -5.04 -9.11 2.32
N PHE A 72 -4.18 -9.51 3.25
CA PHE A 72 -4.33 -10.71 4.06
C PHE A 72 -4.44 -10.28 5.52
N GLU A 73 -5.62 -10.44 6.11
CA GLU A 73 -5.87 -10.02 7.49
C GLU A 73 -5.20 -10.98 8.49
N SER A 74 -4.85 -10.45 9.66
CA SER A 74 -4.49 -11.26 10.83
C SER A 74 -5.69 -12.08 11.30
N THR A 75 -5.44 -13.29 11.82
CA THR A 75 -6.48 -14.11 12.46
C THR A 75 -6.87 -13.59 13.85
N LYS A 76 -6.07 -12.69 14.41
CA LYS A 76 -6.30 -12.11 15.73
C LYS A 76 -7.52 -11.20 15.75
N ARG A 77 -8.23 -11.19 16.87
CA ARG A 77 -9.46 -10.39 17.06
C ARG A 77 -9.19 -8.88 16.94
N LEU A 78 -8.12 -8.39 17.58
CA LEU A 78 -7.64 -7.02 17.42
C LEU A 78 -6.66 -6.98 16.25
N ARG A 79 -7.08 -6.44 15.11
CA ARG A 79 -6.29 -6.32 13.89
C ARG A 79 -6.61 -5.03 13.15
N THR A 80 -5.74 -4.63 12.25
CA THR A 80 -6.03 -3.56 11.31
C THR A 80 -7.00 -4.08 10.25
N TYR A 81 -7.98 -3.25 9.90
CA TYR A 81 -8.94 -3.54 8.84
C TYR A 81 -8.57 -2.73 7.59
N SER A 82 -8.52 -3.39 6.45
CA SER A 82 -8.25 -2.73 5.18
C SER A 82 -9.09 -3.34 4.06
N VAL A 83 -9.56 -2.49 3.16
CA VAL A 83 -10.40 -2.89 2.04
C VAL A 83 -9.61 -2.77 0.74
N ILE A 84 -9.62 -3.83 -0.08
CA ILE A 84 -9.06 -3.78 -1.44
C ILE A 84 -9.84 -2.73 -2.25
N GLY A 85 -9.11 -1.91 -3.03
CA GLY A 85 -9.69 -0.81 -3.81
C GLY A 85 -9.74 0.53 -3.08
N VAL A 86 -9.44 0.56 -1.77
CA VAL A 86 -9.34 1.82 -1.02
C VAL A 86 -8.03 2.54 -1.36
N ARG A 87 -8.08 3.87 -1.25
CA ARG A 87 -6.94 4.76 -1.45
C ARG A 87 -6.45 5.33 -0.13
N ALA A 88 -5.17 5.63 -0.08
CA ALA A 88 -4.55 6.29 1.07
C ALA A 88 -3.45 7.28 0.64
N PRO A 89 -3.11 8.24 1.51
CA PRO A 89 -2.04 9.18 1.22
C PRO A 89 -0.66 8.51 1.14
N LEU A 90 0.20 9.05 0.25
CA LEU A 90 1.57 8.57 0.08
C LEU A 90 2.48 8.98 1.25
N TYR A 91 2.24 10.10 1.91
CA TYR A 91 3.17 10.72 2.86
C TYR A 91 3.11 10.19 4.30
N CYS A 92 2.03 9.51 4.70
CA CYS A 92 1.79 9.10 6.09
C CYS A 92 1.47 7.60 6.27
N THR A 93 1.49 6.82 5.20
CA THR A 93 1.36 5.36 5.28
C THR A 93 2.71 4.69 5.02
N ALA A 94 2.98 3.54 5.63
CA ALA A 94 4.23 2.81 5.38
C ALA A 94 4.35 2.44 3.89
N VAL A 95 3.30 1.87 3.29
CA VAL A 95 3.28 1.53 1.86
C VAL A 95 3.45 2.77 0.98
N GLY A 96 2.81 3.88 1.35
CA GLY A 96 2.90 5.13 0.61
C GLY A 96 4.31 5.72 0.64
N LYS A 97 4.92 5.80 1.81
CA LYS A 97 6.29 6.31 1.95
C LYS A 97 7.30 5.41 1.25
N ALA A 98 7.10 4.08 1.23
CA ALA A 98 7.94 3.16 0.46
C ALA A 98 7.86 3.40 -1.05
N LEU A 99 6.70 3.76 -1.59
CA LEU A 99 6.52 4.15 -2.99
C LEU A 99 7.11 5.53 -3.27
N LEU A 100 6.77 6.51 -2.41
CA LEU A 100 7.13 7.91 -2.58
C LEU A 100 8.65 8.13 -2.57
N ALA A 101 9.35 7.44 -1.66
CA ALA A 101 10.77 7.64 -1.42
C ALA A 101 11.67 7.44 -2.65
N PHE A 102 11.24 6.64 -3.61
CA PHE A 102 12.04 6.32 -4.79
C PHE A 102 11.59 7.05 -6.07
N LEU A 103 10.69 8.04 -5.92
CA LEU A 103 10.37 8.99 -6.99
C LEU A 103 11.43 10.10 -7.06
N PRO A 104 11.54 10.79 -8.20
CA PRO A 104 12.31 12.04 -8.30
C PRO A 104 11.79 13.10 -7.33
N ASP A 105 12.68 13.83 -6.68
CA ASP A 105 12.32 14.84 -5.66
C ASP A 105 11.33 15.89 -6.19
N GLU A 106 11.46 16.29 -7.44
CA GLU A 106 10.53 17.24 -8.05
C GLU A 106 9.13 16.66 -8.25
N GLU A 107 9.00 15.36 -8.48
CA GLU A 107 7.71 14.67 -8.54
C GLU A 107 7.08 14.60 -7.15
N ILE A 108 7.86 14.29 -6.13
CA ILE A 108 7.41 14.28 -4.73
C ILE A 108 6.85 15.65 -4.35
N LYS A 109 7.60 16.74 -4.65
CA LYS A 109 7.13 18.11 -4.39
C LYS A 109 5.82 18.43 -5.11
N LYS A 110 5.67 18.02 -6.37
CA LYS A 110 4.41 18.21 -7.12
C LYS A 110 3.25 17.51 -6.45
N ILE A 111 3.43 16.25 -6.02
CA ILE A 111 2.40 15.45 -5.34
C ILE A 111 1.96 16.13 -4.05
N VAL A 112 2.90 16.49 -3.18
CA VAL A 112 2.55 17.07 -1.87
C VAL A 112 1.97 18.48 -1.97
N ARG A 113 2.39 19.28 -2.94
CA ARG A 113 1.80 20.60 -3.20
C ARG A 113 0.37 20.49 -3.74
N LYS A 114 0.09 19.49 -4.57
CA LYS A 114 -1.23 19.27 -5.15
C LYS A 114 -2.21 18.69 -4.13
N LYS A 115 -1.77 17.72 -3.32
CA LYS A 115 -2.63 17.01 -2.35
C LYS A 115 -2.70 17.69 -0.99
N GLY A 116 -1.64 18.42 -0.62
CA GLY A 116 -1.48 18.96 0.72
C GLY A 116 -1.19 17.89 1.77
N PHE A 117 -1.14 18.32 3.02
CA PHE A 117 -0.99 17.45 4.18
C PHE A 117 -2.25 17.52 5.05
N ILE A 118 -2.89 16.39 5.24
CA ILE A 118 -3.99 16.22 6.20
C ILE A 118 -3.40 15.58 7.45
N ARG A 119 -3.69 16.13 8.61
CA ARG A 119 -3.28 15.56 9.89
C ARG A 119 -4.30 14.50 10.33
N PHE A 120 -3.90 13.24 10.39
CA PHE A 120 -4.71 12.13 10.89
C PHE A 120 -4.47 11.88 12.38
N THR A 121 -3.22 12.05 12.81
CA THR A 121 -2.79 11.86 14.20
C THR A 121 -1.79 12.97 14.59
N PRO A 122 -1.43 13.08 15.87
CA PRO A 122 -0.34 13.98 16.29
C PRO A 122 1.02 13.68 15.61
N ASN A 123 1.25 12.44 15.18
CA ASN A 123 2.51 12.00 14.56
C ASN A 123 2.56 12.22 13.05
N THR A 124 1.43 12.47 12.40
CA THR A 124 1.38 12.68 10.95
C THR A 124 2.41 13.71 10.50
N ILE A 125 3.19 13.38 9.48
CA ILE A 125 4.08 14.33 8.80
C ILE A 125 3.22 15.34 8.05
N THR A 126 3.37 16.63 8.38
CA THR A 126 2.54 17.70 7.83
C THR A 126 3.36 18.85 7.21
N ASP A 127 4.63 18.62 6.97
CA ASP A 127 5.50 19.59 6.30
C ASP A 127 6.50 18.89 5.37
N GLU A 128 6.88 19.62 4.31
CA GLU A 128 7.75 19.12 3.24
C GLU A 128 9.15 18.76 3.77
N LYS A 129 9.71 19.55 4.69
CA LYS A 129 11.05 19.30 5.23
C LYS A 129 11.11 17.96 5.98
N ARG A 130 10.19 17.73 6.93
CA ARG A 130 10.12 16.46 7.66
C ARG A 130 9.86 15.28 6.73
N LEU A 131 9.06 15.47 5.67
CA LEU A 131 8.85 14.42 4.69
C LEU A 131 10.15 14.07 3.95
N PHE A 132 10.93 15.05 3.52
CA PHE A 132 12.20 14.78 2.84
C PHE A 132 13.26 14.18 3.77
N ASP A 133 13.29 14.58 5.05
CA ASP A 133 14.13 13.94 6.06
C ASP A 133 13.78 12.46 6.25
N GLU A 134 12.48 12.14 6.24
CA GLU A 134 12.00 10.76 6.32
C GLU A 134 12.29 9.97 5.03
N ILE A 135 12.09 10.55 3.85
CA ILE A 135 12.43 9.95 2.56
C ILE A 135 13.92 9.59 2.48
N LYS A 136 14.80 10.48 2.95
CA LYS A 136 16.23 10.21 3.00
C LYS A 136 16.53 8.96 3.83
N LYS A 137 15.94 8.84 5.03
CA LYS A 137 16.09 7.65 5.88
C LYS A 137 15.58 6.39 5.18
N ILE A 138 14.43 6.47 4.51
CA ILE A 138 13.86 5.32 3.79
C ILE A 138 14.79 4.86 2.65
N ARG A 139 15.38 5.79 1.91
CA ARG A 139 16.37 5.48 0.86
C ARG A 139 17.61 4.79 1.40
N GLU A 140 18.09 5.20 2.58
CA GLU A 140 19.24 4.61 3.26
C GLU A 140 18.92 3.23 3.87
N LEU A 141 17.75 3.09 4.51
CA LEU A 141 17.35 1.89 5.24
C LEU A 141 16.72 0.82 4.35
N GLY A 142 16.11 1.21 3.22
CA GLY A 142 15.40 0.32 2.32
C GLY A 142 13.97 -0.04 2.77
N TYR A 143 13.49 0.50 3.87
CA TYR A 143 12.13 0.30 4.39
C TYR A 143 11.55 1.58 4.99
N SER A 144 10.25 1.62 5.13
CA SER A 144 9.48 2.72 5.70
C SER A 144 8.71 2.29 6.94
N ILE A 145 8.39 3.22 7.80
CA ILE A 145 7.56 3.01 8.99
C ILE A 145 6.42 4.02 8.98
N ASP A 146 5.20 3.56 9.22
CA ASP A 146 4.12 4.40 9.70
C ASP A 146 4.08 4.22 11.23
N ASP A 147 4.61 5.17 11.97
CA ASP A 147 4.63 5.16 13.44
C ASP A 147 3.44 5.92 14.00
N VAL A 148 2.24 5.34 13.85
CA VAL A 148 0.99 5.98 14.28
C VAL A 148 0.76 7.31 13.53
N GLU A 149 1.07 7.35 12.24
CA GLU A 149 0.94 8.56 11.43
C GLU A 149 -0.42 8.65 10.73
N HIS A 150 -0.93 7.52 10.24
CA HIS A 150 -2.19 7.45 9.51
C HIS A 150 -3.37 7.08 10.41
N GLU A 151 -3.15 6.19 11.38
CA GLU A 151 -4.20 5.71 12.28
C GLU A 151 -3.67 5.56 13.71
N GLU A 152 -4.44 6.04 14.70
CA GLU A 152 -4.06 5.92 16.10
C GLU A 152 -3.97 4.46 16.54
N GLY A 153 -2.93 4.14 17.31
CA GLY A 153 -2.72 2.79 17.82
C GLY A 153 -2.20 1.77 16.79
N VAL A 154 -2.02 2.15 15.54
CA VAL A 154 -1.49 1.29 14.47
C VAL A 154 -0.06 1.65 14.13
N ARG A 155 0.79 0.65 13.92
CA ARG A 155 2.13 0.80 13.36
C ARG A 155 2.31 -0.16 12.20
N CYS A 156 2.94 0.35 11.12
CA CYS A 156 3.19 -0.44 9.93
C CYS A 156 4.67 -0.35 9.54
N VAL A 157 5.16 -1.43 8.95
CA VAL A 157 6.49 -1.49 8.33
C VAL A 157 6.31 -1.86 6.87
N GLY A 158 6.84 -1.05 5.95
CA GLY A 158 6.68 -1.22 4.52
C GLY A 158 8.02 -1.34 3.78
N ALA A 159 7.99 -2.02 2.63
CA ALA A 159 9.14 -2.11 1.73
C ALA A 159 8.72 -2.00 0.27
N PRO A 160 9.58 -1.42 -0.61
CA PRO A 160 9.32 -1.27 -2.02
C PRO A 160 9.52 -2.58 -2.78
N ILE A 161 8.70 -2.80 -3.81
CA ILE A 161 8.88 -3.84 -4.82
C ILE A 161 9.36 -3.18 -6.11
N ARG A 162 10.41 -3.77 -6.71
CA ARG A 162 11.04 -3.25 -7.93
C ARG A 162 10.79 -4.16 -9.12
N ASP A 163 10.72 -3.58 -10.31
CA ASP A 163 10.68 -4.29 -11.57
C ASP A 163 12.09 -4.56 -12.13
N HIS A 164 12.17 -5.20 -13.29
CA HIS A 164 13.41 -5.51 -14.01
C HIS A 164 14.24 -4.28 -14.40
N THR A 165 13.65 -3.09 -14.40
CA THR A 165 14.36 -1.82 -14.65
C THR A 165 14.92 -1.19 -13.37
N GLY A 166 14.63 -1.77 -12.19
CA GLY A 166 14.97 -1.23 -10.87
C GLY A 166 14.00 -0.17 -10.35
N ARG A 167 12.95 0.18 -11.10
CA ARG A 167 11.93 1.13 -10.65
C ARG A 167 11.04 0.49 -9.60
N VAL A 168 10.63 1.28 -8.62
CA VAL A 168 9.62 0.87 -7.64
C VAL A 168 8.24 0.93 -8.29
N VAL A 169 7.60 -0.23 -8.39
CA VAL A 169 6.29 -0.40 -9.04
C VAL A 169 5.17 -0.72 -8.04
N ALA A 170 5.54 -1.19 -6.86
CA ALA A 170 4.61 -1.55 -5.80
C ALA A 170 5.27 -1.44 -4.43
N SER A 171 4.50 -1.66 -3.38
CA SER A 171 5.01 -1.83 -2.03
C SER A 171 4.18 -2.85 -1.25
N ILE A 172 4.80 -3.44 -0.23
CA ILE A 172 4.13 -4.29 0.75
C ILE A 172 4.29 -3.71 2.14
N SER A 173 3.39 -4.06 3.04
CA SER A 173 3.56 -3.76 4.46
C SER A 173 3.02 -4.85 5.36
N VAL A 174 3.55 -4.88 6.58
CA VAL A 174 2.97 -5.55 7.75
C VAL A 174 2.42 -4.48 8.67
N SER A 175 1.18 -4.62 9.07
CA SER A 175 0.42 -3.64 9.86
C SER A 175 -0.24 -4.31 11.06
N GLY A 176 -0.17 -3.66 12.21
CA GLY A 176 -0.82 -4.17 13.41
C GLY A 176 -0.87 -3.15 14.55
N PRO A 177 -1.59 -3.48 15.61
CA PRO A 177 -1.65 -2.66 16.81
C PRO A 177 -0.26 -2.44 17.42
N THR A 178 -0.01 -1.24 17.95
CA THR A 178 1.29 -0.85 18.54
C THR A 178 1.72 -1.74 19.69
N GLN A 179 0.77 -2.44 20.34
CA GLN A 179 1.05 -3.43 21.39
C GLN A 179 1.78 -4.68 20.88
N ARG A 180 1.63 -5.01 19.58
CA ARG A 180 2.27 -6.15 18.93
C ARG A 180 3.38 -5.73 17.97
N VAL A 181 3.11 -4.73 17.14
CA VAL A 181 4.11 -4.09 16.27
C VAL A 181 4.80 -2.96 17.07
N THR A 182 5.61 -3.37 18.06
CA THR A 182 6.32 -2.42 18.94
C THR A 182 7.53 -1.81 18.25
N LYS A 183 7.99 -0.64 18.71
CA LYS A 183 9.21 0.01 18.19
C LYS A 183 10.43 -0.92 18.23
N SER A 184 10.57 -1.71 19.30
CA SER A 184 11.66 -2.68 19.45
C SER A 184 11.63 -3.82 18.43
N LYS A 185 10.45 -4.20 17.93
CA LYS A 185 10.29 -5.24 16.89
C LYS A 185 10.47 -4.72 15.48
N VAL A 186 10.37 -3.41 15.25
CA VAL A 186 10.47 -2.82 13.90
C VAL A 186 11.72 -3.29 13.14
N PRO A 187 12.95 -3.30 13.70
CA PRO A 187 14.13 -3.72 12.95
C PRO A 187 14.05 -5.19 12.49
N GLN A 188 13.47 -6.08 13.28
CA GLN A 188 13.28 -7.48 12.92
C GLN A 188 12.19 -7.62 11.84
N LEU A 189 11.06 -6.93 12.01
CA LEU A 189 9.98 -6.93 11.01
C LEU A 189 10.46 -6.35 9.68
N ALA A 190 11.22 -5.27 9.71
CA ALA A 190 11.78 -4.65 8.50
C ALA A 190 12.64 -5.64 7.70
N LYS A 191 13.51 -6.42 8.36
CA LYS A 191 14.30 -7.45 7.70
C LYS A 191 13.41 -8.47 6.97
N ILE A 192 12.35 -8.93 7.62
CA ILE A 192 11.43 -9.92 7.04
C ILE A 192 10.65 -9.32 5.87
N VAL A 193 10.10 -8.11 6.04
CA VAL A 193 9.31 -7.41 5.01
C VAL A 193 10.20 -7.09 3.79
N MET A 194 11.42 -6.59 4.01
CA MET A 194 12.37 -6.33 2.92
C MET A 194 12.76 -7.61 2.18
N ALA A 195 13.04 -8.71 2.88
CA ALA A 195 13.36 -9.99 2.24
C ALA A 195 12.20 -10.46 1.35
N THR A 196 10.97 -10.40 1.85
CA THR A 196 9.78 -10.74 1.05
C THR A 196 9.63 -9.83 -0.17
N ALA A 197 9.83 -8.52 -0.02
CA ALA A 197 9.77 -7.56 -1.13
C ALA A 197 10.88 -7.83 -2.17
N GLU A 198 12.07 -8.21 -1.73
CA GLU A 198 13.21 -8.56 -2.60
C GLU A 198 12.94 -9.85 -3.40
N GLU A 199 12.35 -10.88 -2.77
CA GLU A 199 11.93 -12.11 -3.46
C GLU A 199 10.88 -11.81 -4.54
N ILE A 200 9.85 -11.03 -4.23
CA ILE A 200 8.84 -10.61 -5.22
C ILE A 200 9.51 -9.81 -6.35
N SER A 201 10.40 -8.87 -6.01
CA SER A 201 11.14 -8.08 -7.00
C SER A 201 11.99 -8.96 -7.92
N SER A 202 12.67 -9.95 -7.37
CA SER A 202 13.46 -10.93 -8.15
C SER A 202 12.57 -11.68 -9.16
N ARG A 203 11.35 -12.06 -8.77
CA ARG A 203 10.37 -12.69 -9.67
C ARG A 203 9.87 -11.74 -10.77
N LEU A 204 9.91 -10.43 -10.51
CA LEU A 204 9.64 -9.40 -11.52
C LEU A 204 10.87 -9.05 -12.36
N GLY A 205 11.96 -9.81 -12.22
CA GLY A 205 13.19 -9.67 -13.01
C GLY A 205 14.18 -8.64 -12.45
N TYR A 206 13.94 -8.10 -11.25
CA TYR A 206 14.91 -7.20 -10.59
C TYR A 206 16.17 -7.96 -10.21
N LYS A 207 17.33 -7.39 -10.60
CA LYS A 207 18.66 -7.85 -10.18
C LYS A 207 19.30 -6.75 -9.33
N LYS A 208 19.56 -7.07 -8.07
CA LYS A 208 20.24 -6.12 -7.18
C LYS A 208 21.63 -5.82 -7.75
N PRO A 209 22.02 -4.55 -7.87
CA PRO A 209 23.39 -4.19 -8.20
C PRO A 209 24.35 -4.85 -7.21
N VAL A 210 25.44 -5.42 -7.73
CA VAL A 210 26.52 -6.03 -6.93
C VAL A 210 27.34 -4.93 -6.24
#